data_6eb36e84e2a6c6a411adbd6fea7b645b
#
_entry.id   6eb36e84e2a6c6a411adbd6fea7b645b
#
_cell.length_a   1.000
_cell.length_b   1.000
_cell.length_c   1.000
_cell.angle_alpha   90.00
_cell.angle_beta   90.00
_cell.angle_gamma   90.00
#
_symmetry.space_group_name_H-M   'P 1'
#
loop_
_entity.id
_entity.type
_entity.pdbx_description
1 polymer ?
#
loop_
_entity_poly.entity_id
_entity_poly.type
_entity_poly.pdbx_seq_one_letter_code
_entity_poly.pdbx_strand_id
1 'polypeptide(L)'
;LNPNIDAEQTSLWFQHQAKVGSDVAKIAGRMATNDAQYMTQSVKRLQTHSDVQKIVCVTHTVPDARLIDHDIGLVNTLRFNTMGNSFMMRALSADTEKKIHTWCFGHYHGSVDQIREGVRFVNNCKGRGDTDYKKYVYHPLRITVDD
;
A
#
# COMPACT_ATOMS: atom_id res chain seq x y z
N LEU A 1 13.14 -16.38 -7.20
CA LEU A 1 12.33 -15.86 -8.32
C LEU A 1 13.17 -15.94 -9.57
N ASN A 2 12.63 -16.53 -10.64
CA ASN A 2 13.33 -16.59 -11.92
C ASN A 2 13.23 -15.20 -12.56
N PRO A 3 14.34 -14.47 -12.73
CA PRO A 3 14.32 -13.11 -13.26
C PRO A 3 13.78 -13.02 -14.69
N ASN A 4 13.80 -14.15 -15.42
CA ASN A 4 13.29 -14.20 -16.80
C ASN A 4 11.77 -14.26 -16.87
N ILE A 5 11.10 -14.87 -15.86
CA ILE A 5 9.62 -14.94 -15.84
C ILE A 5 9.03 -13.54 -15.55
N ASP A 6 9.64 -12.78 -14.66
CA ASP A 6 9.19 -11.41 -14.36
C ASP A 6 9.39 -10.46 -15.56
N ALA A 7 10.48 -10.62 -16.31
CA ALA A 7 10.74 -9.83 -17.51
C ALA A 7 9.77 -10.18 -18.65
N GLU A 8 9.47 -11.45 -18.84
CA GLU A 8 8.56 -11.93 -19.88
C GLU A 8 7.11 -11.56 -19.54
N GLN A 9 6.65 -11.75 -18.31
CA GLN A 9 5.34 -11.31 -17.86
C GLN A 9 5.18 -9.79 -17.93
N THR A 10 6.21 -9.05 -17.57
CA THR A 10 6.23 -7.60 -17.70
C THR A 10 6.17 -7.18 -19.16
N SER A 11 6.92 -7.84 -20.05
CA SER A 11 6.88 -7.60 -21.50
C SER A 11 5.51 -7.92 -22.10
N LEU A 12 4.91 -9.04 -21.73
CA LEU A 12 3.55 -9.41 -22.16
C LEU A 12 2.51 -8.44 -21.64
N TRP A 13 2.65 -7.95 -20.40
CA TRP A 13 1.77 -6.95 -19.84
C TRP A 13 1.89 -5.61 -20.58
N PHE A 14 3.12 -5.15 -20.91
CA PHE A 14 3.35 -3.97 -21.72
C PHE A 14 2.83 -4.13 -23.16
N GLN A 15 3.02 -5.30 -23.78
CA GLN A 15 2.48 -5.58 -25.10
C GLN A 15 0.95 -5.61 -25.08
N HIS A 16 0.36 -6.14 -24.03
CA HIS A 16 -1.10 -6.12 -23.82
C HIS A 16 -1.60 -4.72 -23.54
N GLN A 17 -0.90 -3.93 -22.72
CA GLN A 17 -1.17 -2.52 -22.49
C GLN A 17 -1.05 -1.68 -23.77
N ALA A 18 -0.04 -1.92 -24.59
CA ALA A 18 0.11 -1.26 -25.88
C ALA A 18 -1.03 -1.64 -26.84
N LYS A 19 -1.57 -2.85 -26.73
CA LYS A 19 -2.66 -3.37 -27.56
C LYS A 19 -4.05 -2.97 -27.09
N VAL A 20 -4.25 -2.88 -25.75
CA VAL A 20 -5.53 -2.49 -25.10
C VAL A 20 -5.59 -0.96 -24.90
N GLY A 21 -4.47 -0.28 -25.16
CA GLY A 21 -4.40 1.17 -25.22
C GLY A 21 -4.57 1.88 -23.87
N SER A 22 -4.62 3.19 -23.95
CA SER A 22 -4.69 4.13 -22.85
C SER A 22 -5.87 3.93 -21.86
N ASP A 23 -6.84 3.10 -22.19
CA ASP A 23 -8.09 3.02 -21.43
C ASP A 23 -7.96 2.23 -20.14
N VAL A 24 -7.17 1.14 -20.13
CA VAL A 24 -6.93 0.37 -18.89
C VAL A 24 -6.12 1.22 -17.90
N ALA A 25 -5.10 1.93 -18.37
CA ALA A 25 -4.32 2.83 -17.52
C ALA A 25 -5.17 3.98 -16.97
N LYS A 26 -6.07 4.53 -17.79
CA LYS A 26 -7.03 5.55 -17.37
C LYS A 26 -8.04 5.01 -16.35
N ILE A 27 -8.52 3.78 -16.54
CA ILE A 27 -9.43 3.12 -15.59
C ILE A 27 -8.72 2.89 -14.26
N ALA A 28 -7.52 2.30 -14.27
CA ALA A 28 -6.72 2.07 -13.08
C ALA A 28 -6.40 3.37 -12.34
N GLY A 29 -6.01 4.41 -13.05
CA GLY A 29 -5.75 5.75 -12.48
C GLY A 29 -7.00 6.37 -11.86
N ARG A 30 -8.17 6.22 -12.48
CA ARG A 30 -9.44 6.68 -11.90
C ARG A 30 -9.80 5.91 -10.64
N MET A 31 -9.66 4.58 -10.64
CA MET A 31 -9.89 3.76 -9.46
C MET A 31 -8.99 4.17 -8.30
N ALA A 32 -7.69 4.29 -8.55
CA ALA A 32 -6.72 4.72 -7.54
C ALA A 32 -7.05 6.11 -6.96
N THR A 33 -7.50 7.03 -7.82
CA THR A 33 -7.91 8.38 -7.40
C THR A 33 -9.19 8.34 -6.57
N ASN A 34 -10.19 7.56 -6.99
CA ASN A 34 -11.45 7.42 -6.27
C ASN A 34 -11.26 6.80 -4.89
N ASP A 35 -10.43 5.75 -4.79
CA ASP A 35 -10.12 5.09 -3.53
C ASP A 35 -9.41 6.06 -2.56
N ALA A 36 -8.44 6.82 -3.06
CA ALA A 36 -7.75 7.84 -2.27
C ALA A 36 -8.69 8.98 -1.84
N GLN A 37 -9.62 9.38 -2.70
CA GLN A 37 -10.63 10.38 -2.37
C GLN A 37 -11.58 9.87 -1.30
N TYR A 38 -12.06 8.64 -1.42
CA TYR A 38 -12.92 8.01 -0.42
C TYR A 38 -12.22 7.94 0.95
N MET A 39 -10.97 7.48 0.99
CA MET A 39 -10.16 7.42 2.21
C MET A 39 -10.01 8.81 2.84
N THR A 40 -9.64 9.80 2.02
CA THR A 40 -9.45 11.18 2.46
C THR A 40 -10.73 11.78 3.05
N GLN A 41 -11.87 11.57 2.40
CA GLN A 41 -13.17 12.02 2.90
C GLN A 41 -13.58 11.32 4.18
N SER A 42 -13.30 10.01 4.28
CA SER A 42 -13.58 9.22 5.48
C SER A 42 -12.77 9.71 6.67
N VAL A 43 -11.48 10.00 6.50
CA VAL A 43 -10.62 10.58 7.55
C VAL A 43 -11.14 11.95 7.96
N LYS A 44 -11.43 12.84 7.01
CA LYS A 44 -12.01 14.17 7.29
C LYS A 44 -13.27 14.09 8.13
N ARG A 45 -14.15 13.15 7.81
CA ARG A 45 -15.39 12.94 8.56
C ARG A 45 -15.12 12.39 9.96
N LEU A 46 -14.31 11.34 10.06
CA LEU A 46 -14.06 10.66 11.33
C LEU A 46 -13.33 11.56 12.34
N GLN A 47 -12.38 12.35 11.89
CA GLN A 47 -11.61 13.21 12.81
C GLN A 47 -12.47 14.29 13.50
N THR A 48 -13.61 14.68 12.90
CA THR A 48 -14.50 15.69 13.50
C THR A 48 -15.42 15.13 14.61
N HIS A 49 -15.52 13.79 14.72
CA HIS A 49 -16.30 13.18 15.78
C HIS A 49 -15.52 13.17 17.10
N SER A 50 -16.15 13.64 18.18
CA SER A 50 -15.54 13.74 19.50
C SER A 50 -15.26 12.38 20.14
N ASP A 51 -16.05 11.38 19.83
CA ASP A 51 -15.94 10.00 20.30
C ASP A 51 -14.91 9.16 19.51
N VAL A 52 -14.46 9.64 18.35
CA VAL A 52 -13.35 9.02 17.61
C VAL A 52 -12.04 9.58 18.15
N GLN A 53 -11.31 8.76 18.89
CA GLN A 53 -10.01 9.13 19.45
C GLN A 53 -8.85 8.76 18.50
N LYS A 54 -8.94 7.60 17.87
CA LYS A 54 -7.91 7.08 16.97
C LYS A 54 -8.54 6.49 15.71
N ILE A 55 -7.85 6.62 14.58
CA ILE A 55 -8.24 6.06 13.28
C ILE A 55 -7.19 5.01 12.88
N VAL A 56 -7.65 3.83 12.51
CA VAL A 56 -6.83 2.80 11.87
C VAL A 56 -7.20 2.74 10.39
N CYS A 57 -6.24 3.05 9.53
CA CYS A 57 -6.40 2.91 8.09
C CYS A 57 -5.99 1.50 7.66
N VAL A 58 -6.75 0.89 6.76
CA VAL A 58 -6.43 -0.42 6.19
C VAL A 58 -6.55 -0.35 4.67
N THR A 59 -5.47 -0.70 3.98
CA THR A 59 -5.43 -0.78 2.51
C THR A 59 -4.82 -2.10 2.07
N HIS A 60 -5.17 -2.58 0.88
CA HIS A 60 -4.46 -3.71 0.31
C HIS A 60 -3.10 -3.28 -0.25
N THR A 61 -3.06 -2.15 -0.96
CA THR A 61 -1.85 -1.64 -1.61
C THR A 61 -0.97 -0.82 -0.66
N VAL A 62 0.30 -0.73 -1.00
CA VAL A 62 1.29 0.09 -0.28
C VAL A 62 0.92 1.57 -0.41
N PRO A 63 0.71 2.30 0.70
CA PRO A 63 0.29 3.70 0.63
C PRO A 63 1.41 4.67 0.29
N ASP A 64 2.67 4.31 0.57
CA ASP A 64 3.84 5.17 0.36
C ASP A 64 5.04 4.34 -0.10
N ALA A 65 5.65 4.73 -1.22
CA ALA A 65 6.84 4.06 -1.78
C ALA A 65 7.99 3.96 -0.80
N ARG A 66 8.16 4.98 0.03
CA ARG A 66 9.24 5.07 1.02
C ARG A 66 9.20 3.98 2.10
N LEU A 67 8.09 3.25 2.21
CA LEU A 67 7.94 2.13 3.15
C LEU A 67 8.67 0.87 2.68
N ILE A 68 8.95 0.76 1.38
CA ILE A 68 9.48 -0.44 0.74
C ILE A 68 10.64 -0.14 -0.23
N ASP A 69 11.17 1.09 -0.25
CA ASP A 69 12.21 1.54 -1.17
C ASP A 69 13.54 0.81 -0.97
N HIS A 70 13.85 0.37 0.25
CA HIS A 70 15.04 -0.40 0.59
C HIS A 70 15.13 -1.75 -0.14
N ASP A 71 13.97 -2.34 -0.49
CA ASP A 71 13.90 -3.62 -1.19
C ASP A 71 13.75 -3.47 -2.70
N ILE A 72 13.14 -2.38 -3.14
CA ILE A 72 12.77 -2.20 -4.54
C ILE A 72 13.88 -1.49 -5.33
N GLY A 73 14.66 -0.63 -4.68
CA GLY A 73 15.67 0.21 -5.31
C GLY A 73 15.08 1.15 -6.38
N LEU A 74 15.86 2.13 -6.80
CA LEU A 74 15.47 3.10 -7.84
C LEU A 74 15.15 2.48 -9.21
N VAL A 75 15.55 1.23 -9.44
CA VAL A 75 15.39 0.54 -10.72
C VAL A 75 13.96 0.01 -10.95
N ASN A 76 13.09 0.04 -9.94
CA ASN A 76 11.80 -0.64 -10.01
C ASN A 76 10.57 0.25 -9.78
N THR A 77 10.61 1.49 -10.29
CA THR A 77 9.43 2.38 -10.33
C THR A 77 8.20 1.70 -10.95
N LEU A 78 8.41 0.80 -11.90
CA LEU A 78 7.33 0.02 -12.52
C LEU A 78 6.73 -0.99 -11.54
N ARG A 79 7.55 -1.66 -10.74
CA ARG A 79 7.08 -2.60 -9.71
C ARG A 79 6.31 -1.88 -8.61
N PHE A 80 6.76 -0.68 -8.23
CA PHE A 80 6.02 0.14 -7.29
C PHE A 80 4.65 0.56 -7.83
N ASN A 81 4.57 0.97 -9.10
CA ASN A 81 3.30 1.36 -9.73
C ASN A 81 2.25 0.25 -9.75
N THR A 82 2.65 -1.02 -9.62
CA THR A 82 1.73 -2.15 -9.48
C THR A 82 1.44 -2.50 -8.02
N MET A 83 2.28 -2.09 -7.08
CA MET A 83 2.16 -2.41 -5.65
C MET A 83 1.47 -1.35 -4.83
N GLY A 84 1.54 -0.09 -5.26
CA GLY A 84 1.18 1.04 -4.44
C GLY A 84 0.17 2.00 -5.04
N ASN A 85 -0.38 2.82 -4.16
CA ASN A 85 -1.20 3.96 -4.51
C ASN A 85 -0.82 5.13 -3.61
N SER A 86 0.17 5.90 -4.05
CA SER A 86 0.69 7.05 -3.28
C SER A 86 -0.33 8.18 -3.09
N PHE A 87 -1.42 8.19 -3.86
CA PHE A 87 -2.52 9.13 -3.62
C PHE A 87 -3.21 8.90 -2.26
N MET A 88 -3.09 7.69 -1.69
CA MET A 88 -3.59 7.38 -0.33
C MET A 88 -3.00 8.30 0.74
N MET A 89 -1.76 8.79 0.56
CA MET A 89 -1.13 9.71 1.50
C MET A 89 -1.84 11.07 1.62
N ARG A 90 -2.75 11.39 0.71
CA ARG A 90 -3.66 12.54 0.85
C ARG A 90 -4.55 12.44 2.09
N ALA A 91 -4.89 11.22 2.52
CA ALA A 91 -5.64 11.01 3.74
C ALA A 91 -4.84 11.44 4.97
N LEU A 92 -3.53 11.16 5.00
CA LEU A 92 -2.66 11.63 6.08
C LEU A 92 -2.56 13.16 6.11
N SER A 93 -2.41 13.79 4.95
CA SER A 93 -2.41 15.26 4.86
C SER A 93 -3.75 15.89 5.27
N ALA A 94 -4.85 15.14 5.17
CA ALA A 94 -6.19 15.59 5.55
C ALA A 94 -6.50 15.40 7.05
N ASP A 95 -5.69 14.62 7.76
CA ASP A 95 -5.82 14.35 9.19
C ASP A 95 -5.21 15.50 10.02
N THR A 96 -5.94 16.60 10.12
CA THR A 96 -5.51 17.80 10.84
C THR A 96 -5.50 17.59 12.36
N GLU A 97 -6.35 16.70 12.86
CA GLU A 97 -6.48 16.36 14.28
C GLU A 97 -5.48 15.29 14.75
N LYS A 98 -4.64 14.77 13.82
CA LYS A 98 -3.64 13.72 14.10
C LYS A 98 -4.22 12.46 14.73
N LYS A 99 -5.42 12.05 14.30
CA LYS A 99 -6.12 10.86 14.80
C LYS A 99 -5.71 9.57 14.07
N ILE A 100 -5.09 9.64 12.88
CA ILE A 100 -4.55 8.44 12.25
C ILE A 100 -3.39 7.92 13.09
N HIS A 101 -3.63 6.81 13.77
CA HIS A 101 -2.65 6.16 14.64
C HIS A 101 -1.86 5.08 13.91
N THR A 102 -2.56 4.23 13.15
CA THR A 102 -1.95 3.08 12.49
C THR A 102 -2.46 2.96 11.06
N TRP A 103 -1.57 2.59 10.14
CA TRP A 103 -1.90 2.24 8.77
C TRP A 103 -1.44 0.83 8.47
N CYS A 104 -2.38 -0.11 8.34
CA CYS A 104 -2.12 -1.47 7.94
C CYS A 104 -2.23 -1.60 6.42
N PHE A 105 -1.27 -2.27 5.81
CA PHE A 105 -1.30 -2.52 4.36
C PHE A 105 -0.78 -3.92 4.03
N GLY A 106 -1.00 -4.35 2.80
CA GLY A 106 -0.59 -5.66 2.28
C GLY A 106 0.11 -5.54 0.94
N HIS A 107 -0.10 -6.54 0.07
CA HIS A 107 0.42 -6.66 -1.28
C HIS A 107 1.96 -6.84 -1.37
N TYR A 108 2.72 -6.11 -0.61
CA TYR A 108 4.16 -6.30 -0.47
C TYR A 108 4.44 -7.52 0.42
N HIS A 109 5.14 -8.53 -0.14
CA HIS A 109 5.44 -9.79 0.56
C HIS A 109 6.69 -9.69 1.45
N GLY A 110 6.86 -8.58 2.11
CA GLY A 110 7.86 -8.37 3.14
C GLY A 110 7.20 -7.97 4.45
N SER A 111 8.00 -7.65 5.44
CA SER A 111 7.53 -7.14 6.73
C SER A 111 7.93 -5.68 6.86
N VAL A 112 6.97 -4.85 7.26
CA VAL A 112 7.18 -3.43 7.56
C VAL A 112 6.54 -3.12 8.90
N ASP A 113 7.28 -2.50 9.78
CA ASP A 113 6.77 -1.92 11.02
C ASP A 113 7.62 -0.69 11.33
N GLN A 114 7.13 0.47 10.93
CA GLN A 114 7.87 1.72 11.08
C GLN A 114 6.95 2.90 11.33
N ILE A 115 7.43 3.87 12.08
CA ILE A 115 6.73 5.13 12.35
C ILE A 115 7.22 6.18 11.37
N ARG A 116 6.29 6.82 10.65
CA ARG A 116 6.54 7.99 9.81
C ARG A 116 5.45 9.04 10.05
N GLU A 117 5.87 10.28 10.21
CA GLU A 117 4.96 11.42 10.39
C GLU A 117 3.95 11.20 11.55
N GLY A 118 4.37 10.45 12.58
CA GLY A 118 3.54 10.12 13.75
C GLY A 118 2.59 8.95 13.56
N VAL A 119 2.54 8.33 12.38
CA VAL A 119 1.70 7.17 12.07
C VAL A 119 2.54 5.90 12.02
N ARG A 120 2.09 4.83 12.66
CA ARG A 120 2.69 3.51 12.57
C ARG A 120 2.20 2.80 11.31
N PHE A 121 3.10 2.55 10.36
CA PHE A 121 2.83 1.78 9.15
C PHE A 121 3.21 0.32 9.36
N VAL A 122 2.25 -0.57 9.12
CA VAL A 122 2.43 -2.00 9.38
C VAL A 122 2.02 -2.84 8.19
N ASN A 123 2.94 -3.69 7.75
CA ASN A 123 2.67 -4.80 6.86
C ASN A 123 3.25 -6.08 7.46
N ASN A 124 2.39 -7.06 7.69
CA ASN A 124 2.78 -8.40 8.12
C ASN A 124 2.19 -9.42 7.16
N CYS A 125 2.59 -9.35 5.90
CA CYS A 125 2.07 -10.19 4.84
C CYS A 125 2.61 -11.62 4.98
N LYS A 126 1.70 -12.60 4.98
CA LYS A 126 2.05 -14.01 4.98
C LYS A 126 2.78 -14.47 3.72
N GLY A 127 2.59 -13.74 2.60
CA GLY A 127 3.14 -14.08 1.31
C GLY A 127 2.44 -15.27 0.64
N ARG A 128 3.04 -15.76 -0.44
CA ARG A 128 2.55 -16.96 -1.17
C ARG A 128 3.20 -18.20 -0.60
N GLY A 129 2.39 -19.21 -0.26
CA GLY A 129 2.79 -20.41 0.48
C GLY A 129 4.00 -21.17 -0.09
N ASP A 130 4.15 -21.21 -1.40
CA ASP A 130 5.15 -22.05 -2.09
C ASP A 130 6.49 -21.35 -2.30
N THR A 131 6.51 -20.02 -2.38
CA THR A 131 7.71 -19.24 -2.72
C THR A 131 8.26 -18.45 -1.53
N ASP A 132 7.38 -17.88 -0.71
CA ASP A 132 7.77 -16.97 0.38
C ASP A 132 7.89 -17.70 1.73
N TYR A 133 7.19 -18.84 1.88
CA TYR A 133 7.12 -19.60 3.12
C TYR A 133 8.43 -20.26 3.56
N LYS A 134 9.31 -20.57 2.64
CA LYS A 134 10.60 -21.22 2.97
C LYS A 134 11.55 -20.28 3.72
N LYS A 135 11.25 -18.99 3.79
CA LYS A 135 12.11 -18.00 4.43
C LYS A 135 11.67 -17.58 5.82
N TYR A 136 10.37 -17.63 6.14
CA TYR A 136 9.89 -17.07 7.41
C TYR A 136 8.77 -17.91 8.01
N VAL A 137 8.90 -18.22 9.30
CA VAL A 137 7.76 -18.69 10.08
C VAL A 137 6.84 -17.50 10.28
N TYR A 138 5.63 -17.55 9.69
CA TYR A 138 4.67 -16.48 9.82
C TYR A 138 4.09 -16.45 11.24
N HIS A 139 4.26 -15.34 11.91
CA HIS A 139 3.60 -15.04 13.18
C HIS A 139 2.61 -13.89 12.98
N PRO A 140 1.32 -14.09 13.32
CA PRO A 140 0.36 -12.99 13.32
C PRO A 140 0.84 -11.86 14.23
N LEU A 141 0.79 -10.62 13.74
CA LEU A 141 1.10 -9.44 14.53
C LEU A 141 -0.19 -8.91 15.15
N ARG A 142 -0.20 -8.81 16.47
CA ARG A 142 -1.26 -8.09 17.20
C ARG A 142 -0.91 -6.61 17.26
N ILE A 143 -1.84 -5.77 16.86
CA ILE A 143 -1.72 -4.31 16.97
C ILE A 143 -2.67 -3.85 18.09
N THR A 144 -2.12 -3.17 19.08
CA THR A 144 -2.89 -2.47 20.10
C THR A 144 -3.02 -1.00 19.70
N VAL A 145 -4.19 -0.43 19.96
CA VAL A 145 -4.52 0.96 19.60
C VAL A 145 -4.65 1.81 20.88
N ASP A 146 -4.47 1.19 22.03
CA ASP A 146 -4.72 1.80 23.35
C ASP A 146 -3.54 2.58 23.92
N ASP A 147 -2.37 2.51 23.27
CA ASP A 147 -1.13 3.17 23.72
C ASP A 147 -0.89 4.51 23.01
#